data_4a604f72d1eb40fa145b38f130c5ff01
#
_entry.id   4a604f72d1eb40fa145b38f130c5ff01
#
_cell.length_a   1.000
_cell.length_b   1.000
_cell.length_c   1.000
_cell.angle_alpha   90.00
_cell.angle_beta   90.00
_cell.angle_gamma   90.00
#
_symmetry.space_group_name_H-M   'P 1'
#
loop_
_entity.id
_entity.type
_entity.pdbx_description
1 polymer ?
#
loop_
_entity_poly.entity_id
_entity_poly.type
_entity_poly.pdbx_seq_one_letter_code
_entity_poly.pdbx_strand_id
1 'polypeptide(L)'
;MLEIRDQQLRLLFLTHLVRELQRSAAENRPAPTGLDETQLSELRSLSTDDLVRLSEMPEPRVAVQIDAGSFEHGLRQVDYIGKRSRQVEHFIRNGATSAMLSKLFRISSTDVTLKRRLFSGTHEKLRRPAMPAPAVREAIQKRWWEIRKGKEREPVRPEDYEALHADYPACTYA
;
A
#
# COMPACT_ATOMS: atom_id res chain seq x y z
N MET A 1 -7.03 -22.76 10.60
CA MET A 1 -5.78 -23.45 10.24
C MET A 1 -5.94 -24.01 8.84
N LEU A 2 -5.06 -23.72 7.91
CA LEU A 2 -5.09 -24.20 6.53
C LEU A 2 -3.98 -25.24 6.32
N GLU A 3 -4.36 -26.46 5.94
CA GLU A 3 -3.40 -27.53 5.66
C GLU A 3 -2.80 -27.36 4.26
N ILE A 4 -1.46 -27.46 4.16
CA ILE A 4 -0.73 -27.42 2.89
C ILE A 4 -0.61 -28.84 2.36
N ARG A 5 -1.35 -29.15 1.29
CA ARG A 5 -1.35 -30.46 0.64
C ARG A 5 -0.43 -30.55 -0.57
N ASP A 6 -0.20 -29.42 -1.23
CA ASP A 6 0.67 -29.35 -2.39
C ASP A 6 2.13 -29.58 -2.00
N GLN A 7 2.81 -30.49 -2.70
CA GLN A 7 4.19 -30.90 -2.40
C GLN A 7 5.16 -29.73 -2.57
N GLN A 8 5.01 -28.93 -3.62
CA GLN A 8 5.92 -27.82 -3.88
C GLN A 8 5.80 -26.74 -2.81
N LEU A 9 4.56 -26.44 -2.39
CA LEU A 9 4.32 -25.51 -1.30
C LEU A 9 4.85 -26.04 0.03
N ARG A 10 4.73 -27.36 0.30
CA ARG A 10 5.33 -27.98 1.50
C ARG A 10 6.85 -27.86 1.49
N LEU A 11 7.49 -28.16 0.37
CA LEU A 11 8.95 -28.02 0.23
C LEU A 11 9.40 -26.58 0.43
N LEU A 12 8.71 -25.62 -0.20
CA LEU A 12 9.00 -24.20 -0.04
C LEU A 12 8.87 -23.76 1.42
N PHE A 13 7.80 -24.18 2.09
CA PHE A 13 7.57 -23.89 3.49
C PHE A 13 8.65 -24.50 4.41
N LEU A 14 8.98 -25.78 4.24
CA LEU A 14 10.02 -26.48 5.02
C LEU A 14 11.39 -25.81 4.82
N THR A 15 11.73 -25.46 3.58
CA THR A 15 12.99 -24.76 3.28
C THR A 15 13.04 -23.38 3.95
N HIS A 16 11.92 -22.64 3.91
CA HIS A 16 11.82 -21.34 4.58
C HIS A 16 11.92 -21.51 6.09
N LEU A 17 11.23 -22.49 6.66
CA LEU A 17 11.24 -22.78 8.09
C LEU A 17 12.67 -23.08 8.58
N VAL A 18 13.42 -23.95 7.88
CA VAL A 18 14.82 -24.24 8.25
C VAL A 18 15.68 -22.98 8.24
N ARG A 19 15.54 -22.11 7.24
CA ARG A 19 16.26 -20.83 7.18
C ARG A 19 15.90 -19.92 8.34
N GLU A 20 14.62 -19.80 8.68
CA GLU A 20 14.15 -18.98 9.80
C GLU A 20 14.66 -19.56 11.15
N LEU A 21 14.67 -20.87 11.30
CA LEU A 21 15.23 -21.54 12.48
C LEU A 21 16.72 -21.27 12.64
N GLN A 22 17.49 -21.30 11.56
CA GLN A 22 18.91 -20.96 11.56
C GLN A 22 19.13 -19.48 11.97
N ARG A 23 18.31 -18.58 11.43
CA ARG A 23 18.37 -17.16 11.77
C ARG A 23 17.94 -16.89 13.22
N SER A 24 16.85 -17.51 13.66
CA SER A 24 16.35 -17.37 15.04
C SER A 24 17.34 -17.88 16.07
N ALA A 25 18.04 -18.99 15.76
CA ALA A 25 19.12 -19.50 16.59
C ALA A 25 20.29 -18.51 16.70
N ALA A 26 20.68 -17.87 15.62
CA ALA A 26 21.71 -16.83 15.62
C ALA A 26 21.30 -15.58 16.41
N GLU A 27 20.00 -15.23 16.42
CA GLU A 27 19.43 -14.10 17.15
C GLU A 27 18.97 -14.45 18.59
N ASN A 28 19.13 -15.69 19.02
CA ASN A 28 18.66 -16.22 20.32
C ASN A 28 17.15 -15.99 20.56
N ARG A 29 16.33 -16.13 19.52
CA ARG A 29 14.88 -15.97 19.57
C ARG A 29 14.18 -17.33 19.52
N PRO A 30 13.11 -17.53 20.32
CA PRO A 30 12.31 -18.75 20.22
C PRO A 30 11.57 -18.79 18.88
N ALA A 31 11.58 -19.94 18.20
CA ALA A 31 10.85 -20.13 16.97
C ALA A 31 9.37 -20.48 17.28
N PRO A 32 8.38 -19.75 16.73
CA PRO A 32 6.96 -19.99 17.01
C PRO A 32 6.41 -21.15 16.18
N THR A 33 6.97 -22.35 16.33
CA THR A 33 6.62 -23.50 15.49
C THR A 33 5.73 -24.55 16.17
N GLY A 34 5.67 -24.52 17.50
CA GLY A 34 5.04 -25.60 18.29
C GLY A 34 5.85 -26.90 18.35
N LEU A 35 7.06 -26.93 17.78
CA LEU A 35 8.01 -28.02 17.85
C LEU A 35 8.90 -27.88 19.10
N ASP A 36 9.30 -29.01 19.70
CA ASP A 36 10.27 -28.99 20.78
C ASP A 36 11.70 -28.79 20.25
N GLU A 37 12.66 -28.52 21.16
CA GLU A 37 14.04 -28.22 20.78
C GLU A 37 14.76 -29.39 20.10
N THR A 38 14.39 -30.65 20.44
CA THR A 38 14.93 -31.84 19.80
C THR A 38 14.47 -31.89 18.34
N GLN A 39 13.17 -31.73 18.10
CA GLN A 39 12.59 -31.68 16.76
C GLN A 39 13.14 -30.53 15.92
N LEU A 40 13.35 -29.36 16.53
CA LEU A 40 13.95 -28.22 15.87
C LEU A 40 15.41 -28.47 15.48
N SER A 41 16.18 -29.15 16.36
CA SER A 41 17.56 -29.52 16.07
C SER A 41 17.66 -30.56 14.94
N GLU A 42 16.79 -31.57 14.94
CA GLU A 42 16.70 -32.54 13.85
C GLU A 42 16.35 -31.87 12.53
N LEU A 43 15.34 -30.97 12.53
CA LEU A 43 14.92 -30.26 11.32
C LEU A 43 16.05 -29.37 10.76
N ARG A 44 16.85 -28.74 11.62
CA ARG A 44 18.01 -27.93 11.21
C ARG A 44 19.13 -28.77 10.58
N SER A 45 19.25 -30.05 10.95
CA SER A 45 20.29 -30.93 10.45
C SER A 45 19.94 -31.64 9.13
N LEU A 46 18.69 -31.54 8.66
CA LEU A 46 18.26 -32.16 7.41
C LEU A 46 18.98 -31.57 6.19
N SER A 47 19.41 -32.45 5.30
CA SER A 47 19.91 -32.10 3.98
C SER A 47 18.77 -31.60 3.07
N THR A 48 19.11 -30.93 1.97
CA THR A 48 18.13 -30.53 0.95
C THR A 48 17.37 -31.74 0.39
N ASP A 49 18.05 -32.85 0.18
CA ASP A 49 17.44 -34.09 -0.33
C ASP A 49 16.45 -34.69 0.69
N ASP A 50 16.77 -34.61 1.98
CA ASP A 50 15.87 -35.06 3.04
C ASP A 50 14.63 -34.16 3.15
N LEU A 51 14.77 -32.87 2.95
CA LEU A 51 13.64 -31.93 2.89
C LEU A 51 12.72 -32.22 1.70
N VAL A 52 13.29 -32.58 0.54
CA VAL A 52 12.51 -33.01 -0.62
C VAL A 52 11.72 -34.28 -0.28
N ARG A 53 12.38 -35.32 0.26
CA ARG A 53 11.72 -36.56 0.67
C ARG A 53 10.63 -36.32 1.70
N LEU A 54 10.89 -35.44 2.70
CA LEU A 54 9.94 -35.11 3.74
C LEU A 54 8.71 -34.38 3.14
N SER A 55 8.90 -33.56 2.10
CA SER A 55 7.81 -32.88 1.40
C SER A 55 6.91 -33.83 0.60
N GLU A 56 7.43 -35.01 0.18
CA GLU A 56 6.71 -36.04 -0.57
C GLU A 56 5.88 -36.95 0.33
N MET A 57 6.24 -37.06 1.59
CA MET A 57 5.54 -37.91 2.55
C MET A 57 4.15 -37.31 2.89
N PRO A 58 3.14 -38.13 3.16
CA PRO A 58 1.83 -37.65 3.63
C PRO A 58 1.92 -36.98 5.01
N GLU A 59 2.90 -37.37 5.81
CA GLU A 59 3.27 -36.79 7.10
C GLU A 59 4.72 -36.28 7.05
N PRO A 60 5.09 -35.17 7.71
CA PRO A 60 4.29 -34.43 8.68
C PRO A 60 3.23 -33.54 8.02
N ARG A 61 2.12 -33.32 8.73
CA ARG A 61 1.10 -32.37 8.29
C ARG A 61 1.62 -30.96 8.53
N VAL A 62 1.74 -30.20 7.45
CA VAL A 62 2.11 -28.79 7.52
C VAL A 62 0.84 -27.95 7.43
N ALA A 63 0.64 -27.09 8.42
CA ALA A 63 -0.50 -26.18 8.43
C ALA A 63 -0.05 -24.76 8.78
N VAL A 64 -0.68 -23.78 8.16
CA VAL A 64 -0.46 -22.35 8.45
C VAL A 64 -1.67 -21.75 9.15
N GLN A 65 -1.39 -20.88 10.08
CA GLN A 65 -2.39 -20.04 10.73
C GLN A 65 -2.10 -18.59 10.35
N ILE A 66 -3.12 -17.92 9.84
CA ILE A 66 -3.06 -16.51 9.55
C ILE A 66 -3.57 -15.77 10.77
N ASP A 67 -2.78 -14.85 11.31
CA ASP A 67 -3.25 -13.96 12.34
C ASP A 67 -4.27 -12.98 11.75
N ALA A 68 -5.50 -13.07 12.24
CA ALA A 68 -6.62 -12.28 11.72
C ALA A 68 -6.41 -10.78 11.89
N GLY A 69 -5.80 -10.35 13.01
CA GLY A 69 -5.57 -8.94 13.31
C GLY A 69 -4.54 -8.31 12.39
N SER A 70 -3.40 -9.00 12.19
CA SER A 70 -2.35 -8.53 11.28
C SER A 70 -2.80 -8.57 9.82
N PHE A 71 -3.60 -9.57 9.43
CA PHE A 71 -4.17 -9.65 8.10
C PHE A 71 -5.15 -8.50 7.81
N GLU A 72 -6.06 -8.21 8.75
CA GLU A 72 -6.98 -7.08 8.64
C GLU A 72 -6.24 -5.74 8.57
N HIS A 73 -5.17 -5.59 9.38
CA HIS A 73 -4.32 -4.42 9.31
C HIS A 73 -3.67 -4.29 7.92
N GLY A 74 -3.14 -5.39 7.37
CA GLY A 74 -2.59 -5.44 6.02
C GLY A 74 -3.60 -5.03 4.95
N LEU A 75 -4.82 -5.55 5.02
CA LEU A 75 -5.91 -5.18 4.09
C LEU A 75 -6.24 -3.68 4.17
N ARG A 76 -6.33 -3.11 5.38
CA ARG A 76 -6.56 -1.67 5.56
C ARG A 76 -5.42 -0.83 4.95
N GLN A 77 -4.17 -1.27 5.08
CA GLN A 77 -3.02 -0.60 4.47
C GLN A 77 -3.09 -0.64 2.94
N VAL A 78 -3.42 -1.80 2.35
CA VAL A 78 -3.60 -1.93 0.90
C VAL A 78 -4.72 -1.01 0.39
N ASP A 79 -5.87 -0.99 1.07
CA ASP A 79 -6.99 -0.09 0.71
C ASP A 79 -6.59 1.39 0.83
N TYR A 80 -5.91 1.77 1.90
CA TYR A 80 -5.39 3.12 2.10
C TYR A 80 -4.43 3.55 0.97
N ILE A 81 -3.45 2.68 0.63
CA ILE A 81 -2.50 2.95 -0.45
C ILE A 81 -3.24 3.07 -1.79
N GLY A 82 -4.19 2.18 -2.04
CA GLY A 82 -5.01 2.20 -3.25
C GLY A 82 -5.85 3.47 -3.39
N LYS A 83 -6.52 3.89 -2.32
CA LYS A 83 -7.30 5.15 -2.27
C LYS A 83 -6.39 6.35 -2.52
N ARG A 84 -5.26 6.41 -1.82
CA ARG A 84 -4.29 7.49 -1.99
C ARG A 84 -3.72 7.57 -3.40
N SER A 85 -3.43 6.42 -4.03
CA SER A 85 -2.95 6.39 -5.42
C SER A 85 -3.98 6.93 -6.40
N ARG A 86 -5.27 6.54 -6.25
CA ARG A 86 -6.38 7.05 -7.06
C ARG A 86 -6.58 8.55 -6.87
N GLN A 87 -6.48 9.05 -5.64
CA GLN A 87 -6.56 10.48 -5.37
C GLN A 87 -5.44 11.25 -6.08
N VAL A 88 -4.19 10.81 -5.94
CA VAL A 88 -3.05 11.45 -6.62
C VAL A 88 -3.24 11.46 -8.14
N GLU A 89 -3.70 10.35 -8.73
CA GLU A 89 -4.01 10.27 -10.17
C GLU A 89 -5.10 11.28 -10.55
N HIS A 90 -6.20 11.34 -9.78
CA HIS A 90 -7.29 12.28 -10.00
C HIS A 90 -6.79 13.74 -10.00
N PHE A 91 -5.99 14.11 -9.01
CA PHE A 91 -5.41 15.45 -8.93
C PHE A 91 -4.48 15.77 -10.11
N ILE A 92 -3.64 14.81 -10.52
CA ILE A 92 -2.75 14.97 -11.67
C ILE A 92 -3.55 15.17 -12.96
N ARG A 93 -4.57 14.35 -13.20
CA ARG A 93 -5.42 14.45 -14.40
C ARG A 93 -6.19 15.77 -14.47
N ASN A 94 -6.53 16.33 -13.31
CA ASN A 94 -7.25 17.61 -13.21
C ASN A 94 -6.33 18.82 -12.97
N GLY A 95 -5.05 18.72 -13.35
CA GLY A 95 -4.15 19.84 -13.46
C GLY A 95 -3.53 20.34 -12.16
N ALA A 96 -3.56 19.59 -11.06
CA ALA A 96 -2.96 19.98 -9.81
C ALA A 96 -1.47 20.32 -9.95
N THR A 97 -1.00 21.40 -9.33
CA THR A 97 0.40 21.81 -9.37
C THR A 97 1.29 20.87 -8.57
N SER A 98 2.59 20.84 -8.89
CA SER A 98 3.56 20.03 -8.13
C SER A 98 3.62 20.46 -6.66
N ALA A 99 3.53 21.78 -6.40
CA ALA A 99 3.50 22.31 -5.04
C ALA A 99 2.28 21.82 -4.25
N MET A 100 1.09 21.80 -4.89
CA MET A 100 -0.14 21.30 -4.28
C MET A 100 -0.03 19.80 -3.97
N LEU A 101 0.43 18.99 -4.93
CA LEU A 101 0.61 17.56 -4.75
C LEU A 101 1.62 17.23 -3.65
N SER A 102 2.76 17.96 -3.60
CA SER A 102 3.75 17.78 -2.53
C SER A 102 3.18 18.15 -1.17
N LYS A 103 2.39 19.21 -1.06
CA LYS A 103 1.78 19.66 0.20
C LYS A 103 0.70 18.69 0.69
N LEU A 104 -0.20 18.24 -0.20
CA LEU A 104 -1.33 17.37 0.17
C LEU A 104 -0.92 15.92 0.39
N PHE A 105 -0.04 15.40 -0.47
CA PHE A 105 0.30 13.98 -0.48
C PHE A 105 1.72 13.68 0.02
N ARG A 106 2.50 14.70 0.39
CA ARG A 106 3.89 14.54 0.86
C ARG A 106 4.74 13.68 -0.08
N ILE A 107 4.59 13.91 -1.39
CA ILE A 107 5.37 13.25 -2.44
C ILE A 107 6.42 14.19 -2.98
N SER A 108 7.56 13.66 -3.41
CA SER A 108 8.64 14.47 -3.96
C SER A 108 8.27 15.04 -5.33
N SER A 109 8.92 16.14 -5.73
CA SER A 109 8.74 16.72 -7.09
C SER A 109 9.16 15.75 -8.20
N THR A 110 10.15 14.90 -7.93
CA THR A 110 10.60 13.83 -8.83
C THR A 110 9.49 12.79 -9.03
N ASP A 111 8.87 12.33 -7.93
CA ASP A 111 7.76 11.37 -7.99
C ASP A 111 6.55 11.97 -8.70
N VAL A 112 6.24 13.26 -8.47
CA VAL A 112 5.18 13.96 -9.20
C VAL A 112 5.45 13.94 -10.69
N THR A 113 6.68 14.22 -11.10
CA THR A 113 7.07 14.22 -12.52
C THR A 113 6.94 12.82 -13.13
N LEU A 114 7.39 11.79 -12.41
CA LEU A 114 7.25 10.39 -12.84
C LEU A 114 5.78 9.99 -12.98
N LYS A 115 4.97 10.29 -11.98
CA LYS A 115 3.53 9.98 -11.98
C LYS A 115 2.79 10.72 -13.11
N ARG A 116 3.13 11.98 -13.40
CA ARG A 116 2.57 12.70 -14.55
C ARG A 116 2.88 12.00 -15.86
N ARG A 117 4.11 11.53 -16.07
CA ARG A 117 4.45 10.76 -17.28
C ARG A 117 3.63 9.48 -17.41
N LEU A 118 3.36 8.79 -16.29
CA LEU A 118 2.58 7.57 -16.27
C LEU A 118 1.08 7.82 -16.54
N PHE A 119 0.52 8.89 -15.99
CA PHE A 119 -0.93 9.12 -16.04
C PHE A 119 -1.38 10.03 -17.19
N SER A 120 -0.51 10.89 -17.70
CA SER A 120 -0.88 11.86 -18.76
C SER A 120 -0.56 11.37 -20.18
N GLY A 121 0.13 10.23 -20.36
CA GLY A 121 0.35 9.55 -21.65
C GLY A 121 1.06 10.34 -22.76
N THR A 122 1.06 11.65 -22.72
CA THR A 122 1.68 12.57 -23.65
C THR A 122 2.16 13.80 -22.90
N HIS A 123 3.29 14.37 -23.36
CA HIS A 123 3.84 15.63 -22.87
C HIS A 123 2.96 16.83 -23.30
N GLU A 124 1.69 16.85 -22.91
CA GLU A 124 0.96 18.12 -22.96
C GLU A 124 1.66 19.05 -21.99
N LYS A 125 2.37 20.04 -22.55
CA LYS A 125 2.83 21.20 -21.79
C LYS A 125 1.57 21.79 -21.16
N LEU A 126 1.37 21.52 -19.87
CA LEU A 126 0.29 22.11 -19.10
C LEU A 126 0.42 23.64 -19.27
N ARG A 127 -0.31 24.18 -20.24
CA ARG A 127 -0.46 25.62 -20.35
C ARG A 127 -1.10 26.09 -19.07
N ARG A 128 -0.68 27.26 -18.60
CA ARG A 128 -1.33 27.86 -17.43
C ARG A 128 -2.83 27.94 -17.71
N PRO A 129 -3.66 27.32 -16.87
CA PRO A 129 -5.11 27.32 -17.13
C PRO A 129 -5.63 28.74 -17.19
N ALA A 130 -6.64 28.96 -18.01
CA ALA A 130 -7.31 30.26 -18.07
C ALA A 130 -7.97 30.54 -16.70
N MET A 131 -7.81 31.76 -16.24
CA MET A 131 -8.45 32.20 -14.98
C MET A 131 -9.98 32.17 -15.17
N PRO A 132 -10.74 31.53 -14.27
CA PRO A 132 -12.20 31.53 -14.33
C PRO A 132 -12.78 32.97 -14.30
N ALA A 133 -13.94 33.15 -14.90
CA ALA A 133 -14.66 34.42 -14.85
C ALA A 133 -14.89 34.90 -13.40
N PRO A 134 -14.95 36.22 -13.15
CA PRO A 134 -15.10 36.76 -11.80
C PRO A 134 -16.24 36.14 -10.99
N ALA A 135 -17.42 35.99 -11.58
CA ALA A 135 -18.57 35.40 -10.93
C ALA A 135 -18.34 33.92 -10.51
N VAL A 136 -17.61 33.15 -11.35
CA VAL A 136 -17.26 31.77 -11.03
C VAL A 136 -16.24 31.72 -9.86
N ARG A 137 -15.28 32.64 -9.83
CA ARG A 137 -14.32 32.74 -8.73
C ARG A 137 -14.99 33.03 -7.39
N GLU A 138 -15.95 33.95 -7.37
CA GLU A 138 -16.73 34.28 -6.18
C GLU A 138 -17.55 33.07 -5.72
N ALA A 139 -18.19 32.35 -6.64
CA ALA A 139 -18.92 31.13 -6.32
C ALA A 139 -18.01 30.02 -5.75
N ILE A 140 -16.81 29.83 -6.33
CA ILE A 140 -15.79 28.91 -5.82
C ILE A 140 -15.35 29.31 -4.40
N GLN A 141 -15.09 30.59 -4.14
CA GLN A 141 -14.69 31.07 -2.82
C GLN A 141 -15.78 30.86 -1.79
N LYS A 142 -17.04 31.15 -2.12
CA LYS A 142 -18.18 30.92 -1.24
C LYS A 142 -18.32 29.43 -0.92
N ARG A 143 -18.24 28.58 -1.95
CA ARG A 143 -18.35 27.13 -1.77
C ARG A 143 -17.19 26.55 -0.96
N TRP A 144 -15.97 27.03 -1.18
CA TRP A 144 -14.82 26.67 -0.37
C TRP A 144 -15.03 27.01 1.11
N TRP A 145 -15.56 28.20 1.39
CA TRP A 145 -15.87 28.60 2.75
C TRP A 145 -16.93 27.67 3.39
N GLU A 146 -17.94 27.27 2.65
CA GLU A 146 -18.96 26.31 3.11
C GLU A 146 -18.35 24.94 3.44
N ILE A 147 -17.49 24.42 2.56
CA ILE A 147 -16.78 23.12 2.78
C ILE A 147 -15.89 23.19 4.02
N ARG A 148 -15.27 24.34 4.26
CA ARG A 148 -14.33 24.52 5.38
C ARG A 148 -14.98 25.02 6.66
N LYS A 149 -16.27 25.36 6.65
CA LYS A 149 -16.99 25.85 7.81
C LYS A 149 -16.94 24.82 8.95
N GLY A 150 -16.48 25.26 10.12
CA GLY A 150 -16.27 24.41 11.29
C GLY A 150 -14.97 23.61 11.28
N LYS A 151 -14.16 23.71 10.21
CA LYS A 151 -12.86 23.05 10.06
C LYS A 151 -11.70 24.04 9.89
N GLU A 152 -11.88 25.28 10.32
CA GLU A 152 -10.93 26.37 10.05
C GLU A 152 -9.54 26.09 10.64
N ARG A 153 -9.48 25.35 11.76
CA ARG A 153 -8.24 24.95 12.43
C ARG A 153 -7.65 23.63 11.95
N GLU A 154 -8.40 22.87 11.18
CA GLU A 154 -7.90 21.59 10.64
C GLU A 154 -7.06 21.85 9.37
N PRO A 155 -6.03 21.01 9.13
CA PRO A 155 -5.31 21.06 7.87
C PRO A 155 -6.25 20.74 6.71
N VAL A 156 -6.04 21.40 5.58
CA VAL A 156 -6.81 21.14 4.36
C VAL A 156 -6.49 19.72 3.87
N ARG A 157 -7.53 18.94 3.58
CA ARG A 157 -7.42 17.57 3.11
C ARG A 157 -7.69 17.46 1.61
N PRO A 158 -7.21 16.39 0.95
CA PRO A 158 -7.54 16.15 -0.46
C PRO A 158 -9.05 16.13 -0.73
N GLU A 159 -9.84 15.54 0.17
CA GLU A 159 -11.30 15.41 0.06
C GLU A 159 -12.01 16.78 0.01
N ASP A 160 -11.47 17.79 0.67
CA ASP A 160 -12.04 19.15 0.63
C ASP A 160 -11.92 19.74 -0.80
N TYR A 161 -10.80 19.46 -1.49
CA TYR A 161 -10.61 19.86 -2.88
C TYR A 161 -11.43 19.02 -3.85
N GLU A 162 -11.56 17.72 -3.61
CA GLU A 162 -12.39 16.84 -4.43
C GLU A 162 -13.86 17.28 -4.37
N ALA A 163 -14.37 17.60 -3.18
CA ALA A 163 -15.72 18.14 -3.00
C ALA A 163 -15.93 19.46 -3.75
N LEU A 164 -14.94 20.37 -3.73
CA LEU A 164 -15.01 21.60 -4.50
C LEU A 164 -14.98 21.36 -6.01
N HIS A 165 -14.11 20.45 -6.47
CA HIS A 165 -13.97 20.15 -7.90
C HIS A 165 -15.19 19.42 -8.46
N ALA A 166 -15.90 18.64 -7.64
CA ALA A 166 -17.13 17.98 -8.04
C ALA A 166 -18.22 19.01 -8.45
N ASP A 167 -18.25 20.18 -7.78
CA ASP A 167 -19.17 21.27 -8.09
C ASP A 167 -18.70 22.10 -9.30
N TYR A 168 -17.39 22.11 -9.59
CA TYR A 168 -16.78 22.91 -10.67
C TYR A 168 -15.82 22.08 -11.55
N PRO A 169 -16.32 21.04 -12.25
CA PRO A 169 -15.46 20.09 -12.96
C PRO A 169 -14.73 20.70 -14.17
N ALA A 170 -15.20 21.85 -14.68
CA ALA A 170 -14.52 22.58 -15.75
C ALA A 170 -13.29 23.40 -15.27
N CYS A 171 -13.11 23.54 -13.96
CA CYS A 171 -11.98 24.24 -13.36
C CYS A 171 -10.88 23.26 -13.00
N THR A 172 -9.63 23.60 -13.31
CA THR A 172 -8.49 22.80 -12.87
C THR A 172 -8.10 23.17 -11.44
N TYR A 173 -7.33 22.29 -10.78
CA TYR A 173 -6.75 22.55 -9.45
C TYR A 173 -5.58 23.56 -9.45
N ALA A 174 -5.24 24.14 -10.60
CA ALA A 174 -4.11 25.08 -10.75
C ALA A 174 -4.47 26.53 -10.40
#